data_6cb248b1da4f1936971ca0e76ad50c3d
#
_entry.id   6cb248b1da4f1936971ca0e76ad50c3d
#
_cell.length_a   1.000
_cell.length_b   1.000
_cell.length_c   1.000
_cell.angle_alpha   90.00
_cell.angle_beta   90.00
_cell.angle_gamma   90.00
#
_symmetry.space_group_name_H-M   'P 1'
#
loop_
_entity.id
_entity.type
_entity.pdbx_description
1 polymer ?
#
loop_
_entity_poly.entity_id
_entity_poly.type
_entity_poly.pdbx_seq_one_letter_code
_entity_poly.pdbx_strand_id
1 'polypeptide(L)'
;LGNHMIDGALDFIHEVDASEDRDYIFFTNNASRVPSVYVEKLHKLGLDVDESKVVTAGDVCAEFLKVNYPGAKVYLNGTPVLEENWKEKGIHLVEEDPDVAVQSFDTTLTYHKLDRICHYVRNGVPFIATHMDTNCPTEYGFMPDCGAMCSLITDSTGVKPRFLGKPWKETVDMVAEITGYKAEEMAFVGDRLYTDVATGVNNGAKGFLVLTGEADMQTVAESDVEPTCIYDSLGE
;
A
#
# COMPACT_ATOMS: atom_id res chain seq x y z
N LEU A 1 -0.59 -9.54 -11.47
CA LEU A 1 0.74 -9.15 -10.93
C LEU A 1 1.91 -9.97 -11.49
N GLY A 2 1.71 -10.70 -12.59
CA GLY A 2 2.75 -11.43 -13.32
C GLY A 2 3.66 -10.54 -14.16
N ASN A 3 4.31 -11.17 -15.15
CA ASN A 3 5.17 -10.51 -16.13
C ASN A 3 4.41 -10.14 -17.43
N HIS A 4 3.09 -10.22 -17.41
CA HIS A 4 2.23 -9.92 -18.54
C HIS A 4 1.18 -8.88 -18.13
N MET A 5 0.86 -7.98 -19.07
CA MET A 5 -0.24 -7.05 -18.90
C MET A 5 -1.57 -7.81 -19.03
N ILE A 6 -2.57 -7.40 -18.26
CA ILE A 6 -3.94 -7.89 -18.38
C ILE A 6 -4.55 -7.28 -19.64
N ASP A 7 -5.31 -8.07 -20.39
CA ASP A 7 -5.98 -7.62 -21.62
C ASP A 7 -6.87 -6.40 -21.33
N GLY A 8 -6.79 -5.39 -22.21
CA GLY A 8 -7.51 -4.13 -22.08
C GLY A 8 -6.88 -3.09 -21.15
N ALA A 9 -5.95 -3.48 -20.26
CA ALA A 9 -5.38 -2.55 -19.27
C ALA A 9 -4.52 -1.45 -19.91
N LEU A 10 -3.75 -1.77 -20.97
CA LEU A 10 -2.96 -0.77 -21.70
C LEU A 10 -3.86 0.24 -22.40
N ASP A 11 -4.89 -0.24 -23.08
CA ASP A 11 -5.82 0.62 -23.84
C ASP A 11 -6.56 1.57 -22.89
N PHE A 12 -7.01 1.05 -21.72
CA PHE A 12 -7.63 1.85 -20.68
C PHE A 12 -6.71 2.98 -20.18
N ILE A 13 -5.46 2.67 -19.84
CA ILE A 13 -4.51 3.68 -19.37
C ILE A 13 -4.19 4.71 -20.45
N HIS A 14 -4.01 4.28 -21.71
CA HIS A 14 -3.78 5.19 -22.82
C HIS A 14 -4.98 6.11 -23.06
N GLU A 15 -6.22 5.62 -22.90
CA GLU A 15 -7.43 6.44 -23.01
C GLU A 15 -7.51 7.48 -21.90
N VAL A 16 -7.17 7.10 -20.64
CA VAL A 16 -7.10 8.05 -19.52
C VAL A 16 -6.02 9.09 -19.77
N ASP A 17 -4.83 8.68 -20.21
CA ASP A 17 -3.68 9.56 -20.44
C ASP A 17 -3.90 10.53 -21.62
N ALA A 18 -4.71 10.14 -22.61
CA ALA A 18 -5.10 11.00 -23.72
C ALA A 18 -6.21 12.01 -23.35
N SER A 19 -6.80 11.91 -22.17
CA SER A 19 -7.87 12.80 -21.71
C SER A 19 -7.28 14.05 -21.04
N GLU A 20 -7.87 15.21 -21.30
CA GLU A 20 -7.43 16.49 -20.70
C GLU A 20 -7.97 16.68 -19.26
N ASP A 21 -9.00 15.90 -18.87
CA ASP A 21 -9.74 16.07 -17.62
C ASP A 21 -9.62 14.87 -16.67
N ARG A 22 -8.77 13.89 -16.99
CA ARG A 22 -8.54 12.69 -16.18
C ARG A 22 -7.06 12.50 -15.93
N ASP A 23 -6.79 11.81 -14.81
CA ASP A 23 -5.44 11.43 -14.42
C ASP A 23 -5.47 10.08 -13.71
N TYR A 24 -4.31 9.45 -13.52
CA TYR A 24 -4.22 8.17 -12.81
C TYR A 24 -2.98 8.09 -11.93
N ILE A 25 -3.10 7.28 -10.89
CA ILE A 25 -2.00 6.89 -10.00
C ILE A 25 -2.02 5.37 -9.85
N PHE A 26 -0.89 4.73 -10.02
CA PHE A 26 -0.69 3.35 -9.61
C PHE A 26 -0.42 3.30 -8.12
N PHE A 27 -1.33 2.69 -7.36
CA PHE A 27 -1.16 2.52 -5.92
C PHE A 27 -0.94 1.05 -5.55
N THR A 28 0.07 0.78 -4.74
CA THR A 28 0.33 -0.57 -4.20
C THR A 28 0.52 -0.57 -2.70
N ASN A 29 -0.08 -1.55 -2.00
CA ASN A 29 0.21 -1.78 -0.58
C ASN A 29 1.61 -2.37 -0.37
N ASN A 30 2.22 -2.96 -1.40
CA ASN A 30 3.54 -3.57 -1.26
C ASN A 30 4.61 -2.52 -0.97
N ALA A 31 5.04 -2.45 0.29
CA ALA A 31 6.08 -1.56 0.80
C ALA A 31 7.46 -2.24 0.96
N SER A 32 7.66 -3.42 0.36
CA SER A 32 9.00 -4.04 0.31
C SER A 32 9.92 -3.40 -0.73
N ARG A 33 9.36 -2.54 -1.58
CA ARG A 33 10.04 -1.85 -2.68
C ARG A 33 9.61 -0.38 -2.72
N VAL A 34 10.32 0.41 -3.53
CA VAL A 34 10.08 1.84 -3.73
C VAL A 34 9.48 2.11 -5.11
N PRO A 35 8.88 3.30 -5.37
CA PRO A 35 8.23 3.62 -6.64
C PRO A 35 9.06 3.36 -7.88
N SER A 36 10.35 3.69 -7.89
CA SER A 36 11.25 3.49 -9.03
C SER A 36 11.30 2.03 -9.54
N VAL A 37 11.21 1.05 -8.64
CA VAL A 37 11.19 -0.37 -9.01
C VAL A 37 9.90 -0.74 -9.77
N TYR A 38 8.79 -0.11 -9.40
CA TYR A 38 7.51 -0.31 -10.10
C TYR A 38 7.48 0.39 -11.44
N VAL A 39 8.07 1.58 -11.56
CA VAL A 39 8.27 2.28 -12.84
C VAL A 39 9.02 1.39 -13.83
N GLU A 40 10.16 0.81 -13.43
CA GLU A 40 10.90 -0.13 -14.28
C GLU A 40 10.05 -1.34 -14.72
N LYS A 41 9.20 -1.84 -13.84
CA LYS A 41 8.28 -2.94 -14.16
C LYS A 41 7.22 -2.50 -15.17
N LEU A 42 6.62 -1.32 -14.99
CA LEU A 42 5.61 -0.77 -15.88
C LEU A 42 6.19 -0.49 -17.27
N HIS A 43 7.42 0.04 -17.37
CA HIS A 43 8.13 0.20 -18.64
C HIS A 43 8.31 -1.13 -19.38
N LYS A 44 8.69 -2.20 -18.67
CA LYS A 44 8.81 -3.56 -19.26
C LYS A 44 7.46 -4.12 -19.74
N LEU A 45 6.37 -3.64 -19.17
CA LEU A 45 5.00 -4.00 -19.54
C LEU A 45 4.42 -3.09 -20.65
N GLY A 46 5.20 -2.11 -21.14
CA GLY A 46 4.80 -1.23 -22.26
C GLY A 46 4.19 0.11 -21.86
N LEU A 47 4.18 0.46 -20.55
CA LEU A 47 3.71 1.74 -20.05
C LEU A 47 4.87 2.67 -19.75
N ASP A 48 4.93 3.82 -20.43
CA ASP A 48 5.92 4.87 -20.17
C ASP A 48 5.38 5.85 -19.12
N VAL A 49 5.74 5.59 -17.86
CA VAL A 49 5.29 6.38 -16.71
C VAL A 49 6.49 6.84 -15.89
N ASP A 50 6.39 8.01 -15.29
CA ASP A 50 7.38 8.49 -14.34
C ASP A 50 7.00 8.12 -12.88
N GLU A 51 7.92 8.40 -11.95
CA GLU A 51 7.78 8.01 -10.54
C GLU A 51 6.62 8.73 -9.84
N SER A 52 6.20 9.92 -10.31
CA SER A 52 5.08 10.67 -9.74
C SER A 52 3.73 9.94 -9.91
N LYS A 53 3.65 9.01 -10.85
CA LYS A 53 2.46 8.17 -11.09
C LYS A 53 2.39 6.92 -10.23
N VAL A 54 3.37 6.68 -9.37
CA VAL A 54 3.44 5.46 -8.54
C VAL A 54 3.54 5.83 -7.07
N VAL A 55 2.61 5.30 -6.26
CA VAL A 55 2.58 5.49 -4.81
C VAL A 55 2.53 4.13 -4.12
N THR A 56 3.31 3.98 -3.07
CA THR A 56 3.33 2.78 -2.23
C THR A 56 2.77 3.07 -0.83
N ALA A 57 2.36 2.02 -0.10
CA ALA A 57 2.01 2.18 1.32
C ALA A 57 3.20 2.65 2.16
N GLY A 58 4.44 2.44 1.69
CA GLY A 58 5.64 3.01 2.30
C GLY A 58 5.67 4.54 2.21
N ASP A 59 5.23 5.11 1.08
CA ASP A 59 5.15 6.58 0.89
C ASP A 59 4.08 7.19 1.80
N VAL A 60 2.90 6.58 1.85
CA VAL A 60 1.81 6.99 2.75
C VAL A 60 2.28 6.98 4.20
N CYS A 61 2.99 5.93 4.61
CA CYS A 61 3.51 5.82 5.98
C CYS A 61 4.57 6.89 6.27
N ALA A 62 5.48 7.15 5.34
CA ALA A 62 6.49 8.20 5.51
C ALA A 62 5.85 9.58 5.68
N GLU A 63 4.84 9.90 4.86
CA GLU A 63 4.13 11.17 4.96
C GLU A 63 3.32 11.27 6.26
N PHE A 64 2.61 10.20 6.63
CA PHE A 64 1.93 10.11 7.90
C PHE A 64 2.87 10.40 9.09
N LEU A 65 4.09 9.85 9.08
CA LEU A 65 5.09 10.08 10.12
C LEU A 65 5.53 11.55 10.16
N LYS A 66 5.79 12.18 9.02
CA LYS A 66 6.16 13.60 8.96
C LYS A 66 5.10 14.53 9.55
N VAL A 67 3.83 14.24 9.26
CA VAL A 67 2.70 15.06 9.71
C VAL A 67 2.38 14.82 11.18
N ASN A 68 2.32 13.55 11.62
CA ASN A 68 1.81 13.19 12.96
C ASN A 68 2.93 13.01 14.01
N TYR A 69 4.16 12.78 13.56
CA TYR A 69 5.34 12.57 14.41
C TYR A 69 6.54 13.38 13.90
N PRO A 70 6.42 14.72 13.75
CA PRO A 70 7.47 15.54 13.15
C PRO A 70 8.78 15.46 13.94
N GLY A 71 9.84 15.04 13.25
CA GLY A 71 11.18 14.90 13.84
C GLY A 71 11.39 13.69 14.75
N ALA A 72 10.40 12.78 14.85
CA ALA A 72 10.51 11.59 15.68
C ALA A 72 11.63 10.65 15.19
N LYS A 73 12.26 9.97 16.14
CA LYS A 73 13.16 8.85 15.88
C LYS A 73 12.34 7.60 15.60
N VAL A 74 12.53 7.00 14.43
CA VAL A 74 11.75 5.88 13.93
C VAL A 74 12.58 4.60 13.89
N TYR A 75 12.11 3.54 14.54
CA TYR A 75 12.61 2.20 14.32
C TYR A 75 11.80 1.55 13.20
N LEU A 76 12.47 1.09 12.14
CA LEU A 76 11.82 0.51 10.97
C LEU A 76 12.23 -0.96 10.76
N ASN A 77 11.28 -1.87 10.83
CA ASN A 77 11.41 -3.18 10.21
C ASN A 77 10.99 -3.06 8.73
N GLY A 78 11.95 -2.83 7.88
CA GLY A 78 11.80 -2.66 6.45
C GLY A 78 12.96 -3.25 5.67
N THR A 79 12.81 -3.32 4.36
CA THR A 79 13.90 -3.72 3.47
C THR A 79 14.96 -2.61 3.39
N PRO A 80 16.22 -2.93 3.06
CA PRO A 80 17.27 -1.92 2.92
C PRO A 80 16.93 -0.81 1.91
N VAL A 81 16.21 -1.14 0.83
CA VAL A 81 15.80 -0.14 -0.16
C VAL A 81 14.75 0.83 0.40
N LEU A 82 13.84 0.35 1.24
CA LEU A 82 12.87 1.21 1.92
C LEU A 82 13.55 2.10 2.97
N GLU A 83 14.50 1.54 3.74
CA GLU A 83 15.29 2.30 4.73
C GLU A 83 16.04 3.47 4.07
N GLU A 84 16.69 3.23 2.93
CA GLU A 84 17.40 4.26 2.19
C GLU A 84 16.45 5.33 1.65
N ASN A 85 15.36 4.93 1.02
CA ASN A 85 14.32 5.85 0.54
C ASN A 85 13.75 6.73 1.66
N TRP A 86 13.51 6.16 2.85
CA TRP A 86 12.99 6.93 3.97
C TRP A 86 14.02 7.92 4.53
N LYS A 87 15.31 7.58 4.53
CA LYS A 87 16.38 8.53 4.87
C LYS A 87 16.44 9.69 3.89
N GLU A 88 16.35 9.42 2.57
CA GLU A 88 16.29 10.45 1.53
C GLU A 88 15.06 11.37 1.71
N LYS A 89 13.92 10.83 2.15
CA LYS A 89 12.71 11.58 2.50
C LYS A 89 12.81 12.34 3.82
N GLY A 90 13.94 12.24 4.53
CA GLY A 90 14.20 12.94 5.77
C GLY A 90 13.58 12.29 7.02
N ILE A 91 13.17 11.02 6.97
CA ILE A 91 12.77 10.26 8.15
C ILE A 91 14.02 9.90 8.97
N HIS A 92 13.99 10.22 10.25
CA HIS A 92 15.09 9.95 11.17
C HIS A 92 15.05 8.50 11.67
N LEU A 93 15.71 7.58 10.93
CA LEU A 93 15.78 6.17 11.32
C LEU A 93 16.83 5.93 12.40
N VAL A 94 16.48 5.13 13.40
CA VAL A 94 17.36 4.77 14.55
C VAL A 94 17.22 3.28 14.87
N GLU A 95 18.31 2.72 15.42
CA GLU A 95 18.33 1.35 15.96
C GLU A 95 17.90 1.31 17.43
N GLU A 96 18.09 2.40 18.21
CA GLU A 96 17.84 2.45 19.63
C GLU A 96 17.02 3.67 20.03
N ASP A 97 16.29 3.55 21.13
CA ASP A 97 15.46 4.60 21.72
C ASP A 97 14.52 5.31 20.73
N PRO A 98 13.71 4.56 19.96
CA PRO A 98 12.77 5.16 19.04
C PRO A 98 11.56 5.80 19.73
N ASP A 99 11.05 6.86 19.10
CA ASP A 99 9.76 7.47 19.48
C ASP A 99 8.57 6.75 18.83
N VAL A 100 8.80 6.05 17.70
CA VAL A 100 7.81 5.28 16.94
C VAL A 100 8.45 4.01 16.37
N ALA A 101 7.73 2.89 16.41
CA ALA A 101 8.13 1.62 15.83
C ALA A 101 7.22 1.28 14.63
N VAL A 102 7.82 0.97 13.49
CA VAL A 102 7.10 0.68 12.25
C VAL A 102 7.44 -0.72 11.74
N GLN A 103 6.40 -1.51 11.46
CA GLN A 103 6.51 -2.74 10.67
C GLN A 103 6.08 -2.46 9.22
N SER A 104 6.95 -2.75 8.30
CA SER A 104 6.68 -2.78 6.86
C SER A 104 6.72 -4.21 6.33
N PHE A 105 6.50 -4.38 5.01
CA PHE A 105 6.74 -5.67 4.35
C PHE A 105 8.26 -5.90 4.22
N ASP A 106 8.84 -6.49 5.25
CA ASP A 106 10.27 -6.72 5.32
C ASP A 106 10.64 -8.15 4.87
N THR A 107 11.01 -8.30 3.60
CA THR A 107 11.50 -9.57 3.05
C THR A 107 12.90 -9.94 3.54
N THR A 108 13.52 -9.08 4.35
CA THR A 108 14.83 -9.30 4.99
C THR A 108 14.72 -9.42 6.52
N LEU A 109 13.51 -9.69 7.04
CA LEU A 109 13.22 -9.81 8.46
C LEU A 109 14.14 -10.87 9.10
N THR A 110 14.81 -10.46 10.17
CA THR A 110 15.62 -11.35 11.01
C THR A 110 14.98 -11.49 12.39
N TYR A 111 15.36 -12.53 13.14
CA TYR A 111 14.91 -12.67 14.52
C TYR A 111 15.34 -11.48 15.38
N HIS A 112 16.49 -10.88 15.11
CA HIS A 112 16.95 -9.67 15.80
C HIS A 112 16.00 -8.49 15.57
N LYS A 113 15.63 -8.20 14.31
CA LYS A 113 14.66 -7.15 13.98
C LYS A 113 13.32 -7.39 14.70
N LEU A 114 12.85 -8.64 14.69
CA LEU A 114 11.61 -9.02 15.35
C LEU A 114 11.66 -8.83 16.87
N ASP A 115 12.75 -9.25 17.51
CA ASP A 115 12.95 -9.08 18.94
C ASP A 115 12.97 -7.60 19.33
N ARG A 116 13.68 -6.76 18.55
CA ARG A 116 13.78 -5.31 18.80
C ARG A 116 12.43 -4.62 18.71
N ILE A 117 11.66 -4.86 17.63
CA ILE A 117 10.34 -4.22 17.52
C ILE A 117 9.38 -4.68 18.62
N CYS A 118 9.38 -5.98 18.98
CA CYS A 118 8.58 -6.47 20.10
C CYS A 118 9.00 -5.83 21.43
N HIS A 119 10.30 -5.61 21.65
CA HIS A 119 10.79 -4.90 22.84
C HIS A 119 10.24 -3.48 22.91
N TYR A 120 10.35 -2.69 21.83
CA TYR A 120 9.86 -1.31 21.81
C TYR A 120 8.35 -1.23 22.00
N VAL A 121 7.58 -2.03 21.25
CA VAL A 121 6.12 -2.08 21.33
C VAL A 121 5.65 -2.46 22.75
N ARG A 122 6.28 -3.45 23.37
CA ARG A 122 5.94 -3.88 24.74
C ARG A 122 6.23 -2.81 25.78
N ASN A 123 7.20 -1.93 25.53
CA ASN A 123 7.53 -0.79 26.39
C ASN A 123 6.73 0.48 26.07
N GLY A 124 5.68 0.39 25.27
CA GLY A 124 4.74 1.48 25.03
C GLY A 124 5.11 2.42 23.88
N VAL A 125 6.11 2.08 23.05
CA VAL A 125 6.40 2.82 21.83
C VAL A 125 5.22 2.64 20.85
N PRO A 126 4.67 3.71 20.27
CA PRO A 126 3.60 3.64 19.28
C PRO A 126 3.94 2.68 18.15
N PHE A 127 3.00 1.78 17.82
CA PHE A 127 3.18 0.74 16.82
C PHE A 127 2.36 1.03 15.56
N ILE A 128 3.04 1.22 14.44
CA ILE A 128 2.47 1.53 13.12
C ILE A 128 2.84 0.44 12.15
N ALA A 129 1.97 0.17 11.18
CA ALA A 129 2.23 -0.75 10.08
C ALA A 129 1.90 -0.08 8.74
N THR A 130 2.72 -0.34 7.72
CA THR A 130 2.53 0.26 6.40
C THR A 130 1.23 -0.19 5.73
N HIS A 131 0.79 -1.44 5.95
CA HIS A 131 -0.48 -1.99 5.42
C HIS A 131 -0.87 -3.28 6.15
N MET A 132 -2.08 -3.75 5.88
CA MET A 132 -2.68 -4.87 6.61
C MET A 132 -2.63 -6.22 5.87
N ASP A 133 -2.16 -6.28 4.64
CA ASP A 133 -2.18 -7.50 3.82
C ASP A 133 -1.40 -8.62 4.51
N THR A 134 -2.02 -9.78 4.64
CA THR A 134 -1.41 -10.95 5.30
C THR A 134 -0.56 -11.78 4.34
N ASN A 135 -0.86 -11.70 3.04
CA ASN A 135 -0.19 -12.47 2.01
C ASN A 135 0.11 -11.62 0.77
N CYS A 136 1.31 -11.81 0.23
CA CYS A 136 1.71 -11.29 -1.07
C CYS A 136 1.69 -12.43 -2.10
N PRO A 137 0.99 -12.31 -3.24
CA PRO A 137 0.99 -13.32 -4.31
C PRO A 137 2.37 -13.45 -4.95
N THR A 138 2.76 -14.69 -5.24
CA THR A 138 4.00 -15.05 -5.94
C THR A 138 3.72 -16.08 -7.03
N GLU A 139 4.69 -16.38 -7.88
CA GLU A 139 4.56 -17.42 -8.91
C GLU A 139 4.34 -18.83 -8.33
N TYR A 140 4.77 -19.07 -7.08
CA TYR A 140 4.64 -20.36 -6.39
C TYR A 140 3.50 -20.38 -5.35
N GLY A 141 2.63 -19.37 -5.30
CA GLY A 141 1.54 -19.24 -4.35
C GLY A 141 1.59 -17.93 -3.56
N PHE A 142 1.68 -18.01 -2.24
CA PHE A 142 1.67 -16.84 -1.37
C PHE A 142 2.88 -16.83 -0.44
N MET A 143 3.39 -15.62 -0.14
CA MET A 143 4.37 -15.40 0.91
C MET A 143 3.78 -14.50 2.01
N PRO A 144 4.23 -14.66 3.30
CA PRO A 144 3.79 -13.79 4.38
C PRO A 144 4.10 -12.33 4.08
N ASP A 145 3.13 -11.46 4.34
CA ASP A 145 3.22 -10.01 4.13
C ASP A 145 3.19 -9.24 5.45
N CYS A 146 3.16 -7.94 5.42
CA CYS A 146 3.20 -7.03 6.57
C CYS A 146 2.18 -7.39 7.66
N GLY A 147 0.93 -7.67 7.28
CA GLY A 147 -0.13 -8.05 8.23
C GLY A 147 0.17 -9.33 9.00
N ALA A 148 0.79 -10.33 8.35
CA ALA A 148 1.21 -11.58 9.02
C ALA A 148 2.33 -11.30 10.04
N MET A 149 3.30 -10.43 9.69
CA MET A 149 4.34 -10.00 10.62
C MET A 149 3.75 -9.23 11.81
N CYS A 150 2.77 -8.35 11.56
CA CYS A 150 2.04 -7.64 12.60
C CYS A 150 1.27 -8.56 13.53
N SER A 151 0.68 -9.64 13.00
CA SER A 151 -0.01 -10.66 13.82
C SER A 151 0.95 -11.33 14.79
N LEU A 152 2.15 -11.74 14.32
CA LEU A 152 3.19 -12.31 15.16
C LEU A 152 3.64 -11.34 16.27
N ILE A 153 3.85 -10.06 15.95
CA ILE A 153 4.23 -9.02 16.92
C ILE A 153 3.08 -8.81 17.92
N THR A 154 1.82 -8.77 17.45
CA THR A 154 0.64 -8.61 18.28
C THR A 154 0.49 -9.78 19.26
N ASP A 155 0.65 -11.02 18.80
CA ASP A 155 0.58 -12.21 19.65
C ASP A 155 1.67 -12.20 20.73
N SER A 156 2.85 -11.70 20.39
CA SER A 156 3.96 -11.60 21.34
C SER A 156 3.81 -10.46 22.35
N THR A 157 3.22 -9.33 21.97
CA THR A 157 3.23 -8.10 22.76
C THR A 157 1.87 -7.76 23.37
N GLY A 158 0.77 -8.27 22.80
CA GLY A 158 -0.60 -7.88 23.12
C GLY A 158 -1.03 -6.55 22.49
N VAL A 159 -0.19 -5.90 21.69
CA VAL A 159 -0.44 -4.58 21.09
C VAL A 159 -0.66 -4.70 19.59
N LYS A 160 -1.78 -4.16 19.11
CA LYS A 160 -2.09 -4.09 17.66
C LYS A 160 -1.51 -2.82 17.04
N PRO A 161 -1.02 -2.86 15.79
CA PRO A 161 -0.55 -1.67 15.10
C PRO A 161 -1.72 -0.78 14.66
N ARG A 162 -1.42 0.50 14.43
CA ARG A 162 -2.21 1.33 13.53
C ARG A 162 -1.78 1.00 12.11
N PHE A 163 -2.69 0.43 11.33
CA PHE A 163 -2.47 0.18 9.92
C PHE A 163 -2.68 1.45 9.08
N LEU A 164 -1.85 1.60 8.05
CA LEU A 164 -1.95 2.61 6.99
C LEU A 164 -2.12 1.92 5.63
N GLY A 165 -1.92 2.64 4.52
CA GLY A 165 -2.14 2.08 3.18
C GLY A 165 -3.64 1.83 2.90
N LYS A 166 -3.95 1.00 1.89
CA LYS A 166 -5.34 0.60 1.61
C LYS A 166 -5.84 -0.34 2.71
N PRO A 167 -7.09 -0.20 3.19
CA PRO A 167 -8.17 0.69 2.74
C PRO A 167 -8.30 2.01 3.53
N TRP A 168 -7.27 2.45 4.21
CA TRP A 168 -7.34 3.56 5.15
C TRP A 168 -7.36 4.93 4.44
N LYS A 169 -7.95 5.92 5.15
CA LYS A 169 -8.15 7.29 4.65
C LYS A 169 -6.84 7.96 4.23
N GLU A 170 -5.75 7.67 4.90
CA GLU A 170 -4.43 8.22 4.60
C GLU A 170 -3.99 7.94 3.15
N THR A 171 -4.47 6.84 2.55
CA THR A 171 -4.26 6.55 1.12
C THR A 171 -4.98 7.56 0.23
N VAL A 172 -6.25 7.87 0.54
CA VAL A 172 -7.03 8.85 -0.23
C VAL A 172 -6.46 10.24 -0.05
N ASP A 173 -6.08 10.62 1.18
CA ASP A 173 -5.46 11.91 1.48
C ASP A 173 -4.16 12.10 0.69
N MET A 174 -3.30 11.06 0.60
CA MET A 174 -2.07 11.08 -0.17
C MET A 174 -2.32 11.27 -1.67
N VAL A 175 -3.28 10.55 -2.24
CA VAL A 175 -3.66 10.71 -3.64
C VAL A 175 -4.23 12.11 -3.89
N ALA A 176 -5.05 12.63 -2.97
CA ALA A 176 -5.59 14.00 -3.05
C ALA A 176 -4.47 15.06 -3.05
N GLU A 177 -3.46 14.89 -2.21
CA GLU A 177 -2.32 15.81 -2.13
C GLU A 177 -1.50 15.81 -3.44
N ILE A 178 -1.25 14.62 -4.01
CA ILE A 178 -0.45 14.47 -5.23
C ILE A 178 -1.19 15.04 -6.45
N THR A 179 -2.50 14.74 -6.56
CA THR A 179 -3.27 15.03 -7.78
C THR A 179 -4.05 16.34 -7.71
N GLY A 180 -4.32 16.85 -6.53
CA GLY A 180 -5.19 18.00 -6.30
C GLY A 180 -6.69 17.70 -6.43
N TYR A 181 -7.09 16.47 -6.75
CA TYR A 181 -8.49 16.04 -6.80
C TYR A 181 -9.04 15.81 -5.39
N LYS A 182 -10.36 16.02 -5.24
CA LYS A 182 -11.07 15.66 -4.01
C LYS A 182 -11.48 14.18 -4.06
N ALA A 183 -11.74 13.60 -2.88
CA ALA A 183 -12.16 12.19 -2.80
C ALA A 183 -13.37 11.86 -3.70
N GLU A 184 -14.37 12.75 -3.74
CA GLU A 184 -15.58 12.60 -4.57
C GLU A 184 -15.30 12.57 -6.10
N GLU A 185 -14.14 13.05 -6.54
CA GLU A 185 -13.67 13.06 -7.93
C GLU A 185 -12.78 11.86 -8.26
N MET A 186 -12.50 10.98 -7.27
CA MET A 186 -11.63 9.82 -7.42
C MET A 186 -12.40 8.52 -7.58
N ALA A 187 -11.79 7.58 -8.29
CA ALA A 187 -12.18 6.18 -8.31
C ALA A 187 -10.98 5.30 -7.98
N PHE A 188 -11.13 4.38 -7.03
CA PHE A 188 -10.17 3.34 -6.73
C PHE A 188 -10.58 2.08 -7.47
N VAL A 189 -9.74 1.61 -8.37
CA VAL A 189 -10.00 0.45 -9.23
C VAL A 189 -9.06 -0.68 -8.84
N GLY A 190 -9.60 -1.86 -8.58
CA GLY A 190 -8.78 -3.02 -8.24
C GLY A 190 -9.59 -4.30 -8.10
N ASP A 191 -8.90 -5.38 -7.78
CA ASP A 191 -9.44 -6.73 -7.73
C ASP A 191 -9.76 -7.22 -6.30
N ARG A 192 -9.51 -6.38 -5.26
CA ARG A 192 -9.74 -6.74 -3.86
C ARG A 192 -10.81 -5.86 -3.24
N LEU A 193 -11.87 -6.50 -2.71
CA LEU A 193 -12.94 -5.77 -2.02
C LEU A 193 -12.45 -5.08 -0.75
N TYR A 194 -11.74 -5.80 0.11
CA TYR A 194 -11.36 -5.33 1.45
C TYR A 194 -10.20 -4.31 1.47
N THR A 195 -9.52 -4.10 0.34
CA THR A 195 -8.48 -3.07 0.19
C THR A 195 -8.83 -2.08 -0.91
N ASP A 196 -8.79 -2.47 -2.18
CA ASP A 196 -8.94 -1.54 -3.32
C ASP A 196 -10.29 -0.85 -3.31
N VAL A 197 -11.37 -1.63 -3.38
CA VAL A 197 -12.74 -1.10 -3.40
C VAL A 197 -13.07 -0.37 -2.11
N ALA A 198 -12.73 -0.98 -0.97
CA ALA A 198 -12.95 -0.39 0.35
C ALA A 198 -12.25 0.96 0.53
N THR A 199 -11.09 1.18 -0.10
CA THR A 199 -10.42 2.50 -0.08
C THR A 199 -11.32 3.59 -0.64
N GLY A 200 -11.97 3.34 -1.77
CA GLY A 200 -12.91 4.30 -2.36
C GLY A 200 -14.15 4.47 -1.51
N VAL A 201 -14.93 3.41 -1.35
CA VAL A 201 -16.28 3.49 -0.78
C VAL A 201 -16.30 3.89 0.69
N ASN A 202 -15.28 3.54 1.47
CA ASN A 202 -15.21 3.87 2.89
C ASN A 202 -14.72 5.31 3.15
N ASN A 203 -14.14 5.98 2.14
CA ASN A 203 -13.49 7.27 2.33
C ASN A 203 -14.02 8.37 1.39
N GLY A 204 -15.25 8.21 0.88
CA GLY A 204 -15.94 9.25 0.10
C GLY A 204 -15.55 9.34 -1.37
N ALA A 205 -14.79 8.35 -1.87
CA ALA A 205 -14.49 8.16 -3.28
C ALA A 205 -15.34 7.02 -3.88
N LYS A 206 -15.13 6.70 -5.16
CA LYS A 206 -15.75 5.53 -5.79
C LYS A 206 -14.83 4.33 -5.68
N GLY A 207 -15.39 3.12 -5.54
CA GLY A 207 -14.66 1.86 -5.56
C GLY A 207 -15.15 0.99 -6.70
N PHE A 208 -14.31 0.70 -7.68
CA PHE A 208 -14.64 -0.13 -8.84
C PHE A 208 -13.91 -1.47 -8.72
N LEU A 209 -14.69 -2.55 -8.79
CA LEU A 209 -14.15 -3.90 -8.77
C LEU A 209 -13.93 -4.39 -10.20
N VAL A 210 -12.76 -4.99 -10.45
CA VAL A 210 -12.49 -5.76 -11.67
C VAL A 210 -12.30 -7.24 -11.31
N LEU A 211 -12.96 -8.14 -12.05
CA LEU A 211 -12.98 -9.58 -11.78
C LEU A 211 -11.77 -10.35 -12.39
N THR A 212 -10.70 -9.62 -12.73
CA THR A 212 -9.48 -10.20 -13.32
C THR A 212 -8.47 -10.71 -12.29
N GLY A 213 -8.78 -10.67 -10.99
CA GLY A 213 -7.84 -10.99 -9.92
C GLY A 213 -8.41 -11.84 -8.79
N GLU A 214 -8.39 -11.32 -7.55
CA GLU A 214 -8.70 -12.09 -6.34
C GLU A 214 -10.21 -12.31 -6.13
N ALA A 215 -11.03 -11.26 -6.32
CA ALA A 215 -12.46 -11.34 -6.05
C ALA A 215 -13.24 -11.97 -7.21
N ASP A 216 -14.27 -12.71 -6.84
CA ASP A 216 -15.31 -13.22 -7.71
C ASP A 216 -16.72 -12.82 -7.21
N MET A 217 -17.77 -13.14 -7.94
CA MET A 217 -19.14 -12.77 -7.59
C MET A 217 -19.63 -13.44 -6.31
N GLN A 218 -19.04 -14.57 -5.89
CA GLN A 218 -19.36 -15.17 -4.59
C GLN A 218 -18.76 -14.33 -3.47
N THR A 219 -17.50 -13.91 -3.60
CA THR A 219 -16.81 -13.01 -2.65
C THR A 219 -17.57 -11.69 -2.49
N VAL A 220 -18.10 -11.14 -3.61
CA VAL A 220 -18.95 -9.93 -3.58
C VAL A 220 -20.21 -10.16 -2.76
N ALA A 221 -20.89 -11.30 -2.95
CA ALA A 221 -22.13 -11.59 -2.23
C ALA A 221 -21.94 -11.82 -0.72
N GLU A 222 -20.74 -12.22 -0.31
CA GLU A 222 -20.39 -12.49 1.09
C GLU A 222 -19.74 -11.27 1.79
N SER A 223 -19.44 -10.19 1.06
CA SER A 223 -18.72 -9.01 1.55
C SER A 223 -19.66 -7.93 2.06
N ASP A 224 -19.26 -7.24 3.14
CA ASP A 224 -19.89 -6.00 3.60
C ASP A 224 -19.46 -4.76 2.77
N VAL A 225 -18.50 -4.92 1.85
CA VAL A 225 -18.01 -3.85 0.96
C VAL A 225 -18.80 -3.89 -0.34
N GLU A 226 -19.59 -2.86 -0.60
CA GLU A 226 -20.40 -2.72 -1.81
C GLU A 226 -19.65 -1.90 -2.87
N PRO A 227 -19.18 -2.51 -3.99
CA PRO A 227 -18.56 -1.77 -5.08
C PRO A 227 -19.52 -0.75 -5.70
N THR A 228 -19.01 0.40 -6.12
CA THR A 228 -19.78 1.37 -6.92
C THR A 228 -20.15 0.77 -8.29
N CYS A 229 -19.22 0.06 -8.91
CA CYS A 229 -19.42 -0.71 -10.16
C CYS A 229 -18.55 -1.98 -10.13
N ILE A 230 -18.96 -2.97 -10.91
CA ILE A 230 -18.23 -4.22 -11.13
C ILE A 230 -18.06 -4.40 -12.64
N TYR A 231 -16.85 -4.72 -13.06
CA TYR A 231 -16.48 -4.98 -14.45
C TYR A 231 -15.75 -6.32 -14.57
N ASP A 232 -15.90 -7.00 -15.68
CA ASP A 232 -15.13 -8.24 -15.90
C ASP A 232 -13.63 -7.92 -16.06
N SER A 233 -13.30 -6.78 -16.66
CA SER A 233 -11.91 -6.30 -16.84
C SER A 233 -11.83 -4.77 -16.97
N LEU A 234 -10.61 -4.23 -17.06
CA LEU A 234 -10.37 -2.82 -17.41
C LEU A 234 -10.69 -2.49 -18.89
N GLY A 235 -10.95 -3.50 -19.72
CA GLY A 235 -11.28 -3.30 -21.13
C GLY A 235 -12.75 -3.04 -21.41
N GLU A 236 -13.61 -3.00 -20.37
CA GLU A 236 -15.04 -2.65 -20.44
C GLU A 236 -15.28 -1.19 -20.07
#